data_14dcbd63a8d82af7467c6aa1344d9805
#
_entry.id   14dcbd63a8d82af7467c6aa1344d9805
#
_cell.length_a   1.000
_cell.length_b   1.000
_cell.length_c   1.000
_cell.angle_alpha   90.00
_cell.angle_beta   90.00
_cell.angle_gamma   90.00
#
_symmetry.space_group_name_H-M   'P 1'
#
loop_
_entity.id
_entity.type
_entity.pdbx_description
1 polymer ?
#
loop_
_entity_poly.entity_id
_entity_poly.type
_entity_poly.pdbx_seq_one_letter_code
_entity_poly.pdbx_strand_id
1 'polypeptide(L)'
;MKPKRCLMIGLATLASLLGQSIPANATLNSPVNDKDRLSMALEYFQSEKYREALLLFRKLDQEYLLNQRYKAYIGVCCYRLWKYEEACMYLDPVMPSVTVYAPHEQSVYYYANAESHFQLKQYQAAIPCYEKMLNVCHDNEKADALYRLGFCYLFRKDWENALEYFESARAYYQHYGYKAGLRQRLEQIGNMINGCKRQTDPTASAASPSDSAK
;
A
#
# COMPACT_ATOMS: atom_id res chain seq x y z
N MET A 1 10.94 10.12 -10.97
CA MET A 1 11.57 8.92 -10.37
C MET A 1 10.46 7.88 -10.17
N LYS A 2 10.55 6.75 -10.87
CA LYS A 2 9.53 5.69 -10.77
C LYS A 2 9.66 4.96 -9.43
N PRO A 3 8.59 4.75 -8.65
CA PRO A 3 8.66 3.95 -7.44
C PRO A 3 8.93 2.49 -7.84
N LYS A 4 10.00 1.91 -7.30
CA LYS A 4 10.38 0.52 -7.49
C LYS A 4 9.43 -0.38 -6.69
N ARG A 5 8.98 -1.43 -7.37
CA ARG A 5 8.08 -2.51 -6.94
C ARG A 5 8.49 -3.10 -5.59
N CYS A 6 7.50 -3.31 -4.74
CA CYS A 6 7.57 -4.27 -3.65
C CYS A 6 6.21 -4.93 -3.46
N LEU A 7 6.12 -6.14 -3.89
CA LEU A 7 5.53 -7.31 -3.24
C LEU A 7 5.59 -8.48 -4.22
N MET A 8 6.55 -9.37 -4.03
CA MET A 8 6.58 -10.67 -4.71
C MET A 8 5.84 -11.66 -3.84
N ILE A 9 4.65 -12.08 -4.24
CA ILE A 9 4.01 -13.26 -3.68
C ILE A 9 4.25 -14.40 -4.67
N GLY A 10 5.18 -15.28 -4.33
CA GLY A 10 5.38 -16.55 -5.02
C GLY A 10 4.29 -17.53 -4.62
N LEU A 11 3.44 -17.91 -5.55
CA LEU A 11 2.69 -19.17 -5.48
C LEU A 11 3.19 -20.09 -6.60
N ALA A 12 3.99 -21.06 -6.22
CA ALA A 12 4.34 -22.19 -7.08
C ALA A 12 3.15 -23.15 -7.11
N THR A 13 2.56 -23.36 -8.27
CA THR A 13 1.70 -24.51 -8.51
C THR A 13 2.08 -25.22 -9.82
N LEU A 14 2.28 -26.49 -9.69
CA LEU A 14 2.60 -27.48 -10.69
C LEU A 14 1.79 -27.34 -11.98
N ALA A 15 2.48 -27.24 -13.11
CA ALA A 15 1.91 -27.40 -14.42
C ALA A 15 1.96 -28.89 -14.82
N SER A 16 0.81 -29.51 -14.98
CA SER A 16 0.67 -30.78 -15.72
C SER A 16 0.24 -30.45 -17.17
N LEU A 17 1.11 -30.82 -18.08
CA LEU A 17 0.91 -30.77 -19.54
C LEU A 17 -0.17 -31.77 -19.94
N LEU A 18 -1.27 -31.26 -20.51
CA LEU A 18 -2.08 -32.02 -21.46
C LEU A 18 -2.44 -31.09 -22.62
N GLY A 19 -1.86 -31.39 -23.77
CA GLY A 19 -2.16 -30.71 -25.01
C GLY A 19 -3.62 -30.93 -25.44
N GLN A 20 -4.37 -29.85 -25.52
CA GLN A 20 -5.64 -29.82 -26.23
C GLN A 20 -5.55 -28.75 -27.31
N SER A 21 -5.68 -29.19 -28.56
CA SER A 21 -5.78 -28.35 -29.73
C SER A 21 -7.00 -27.45 -29.61
N ILE A 22 -6.78 -26.13 -29.56
CA ILE A 22 -7.84 -25.12 -29.59
C ILE A 22 -8.43 -25.08 -30.99
N PRO A 23 -9.75 -25.27 -31.18
CA PRO A 23 -10.39 -25.08 -32.47
C PRO A 23 -10.36 -23.58 -32.82
N ALA A 24 -9.80 -23.26 -33.98
CA ALA A 24 -9.59 -21.91 -34.51
C ALA A 24 -10.87 -21.21 -35.01
N ASN A 25 -12.03 -21.47 -34.43
CA ASN A 25 -13.30 -20.81 -34.77
C ASN A 25 -14.12 -20.51 -33.50
N ALA A 26 -13.55 -19.77 -32.54
CA ALA A 26 -14.36 -19.09 -31.55
C ALA A 26 -14.90 -17.79 -32.19
N THR A 27 -16.15 -17.79 -32.57
CA THR A 27 -16.91 -16.63 -33.03
C THR A 27 -16.82 -15.48 -32.06
N LEU A 28 -16.19 -14.39 -32.48
CA LEU A 28 -15.91 -13.17 -31.73
C LEU A 28 -17.15 -12.36 -31.29
N ASN A 29 -18.36 -12.96 -31.25
CA ASN A 29 -19.62 -12.25 -31.03
C ASN A 29 -20.62 -12.95 -30.09
N SER A 30 -20.19 -13.84 -29.21
CA SER A 30 -21.09 -14.18 -28.09
C SER A 30 -20.95 -13.12 -26.99
N PRO A 31 -22.05 -12.56 -26.44
CA PRO A 31 -21.97 -11.65 -25.31
C PRO A 31 -21.26 -12.40 -24.17
N VAL A 32 -20.09 -11.90 -23.75
CA VAL A 32 -19.34 -12.48 -22.64
C VAL A 32 -20.27 -12.50 -21.44
N ASN A 33 -20.59 -13.69 -20.93
CA ASN A 33 -21.44 -13.85 -19.77
C ASN A 33 -20.82 -13.07 -18.57
N ASP A 34 -21.64 -12.48 -17.73
CA ASP A 34 -21.18 -11.67 -16.57
C ASP A 34 -20.33 -12.48 -15.59
N LYS A 35 -20.58 -13.78 -15.45
CA LYS A 35 -19.74 -14.69 -14.69
C LYS A 35 -18.33 -14.79 -15.30
N ASP A 36 -18.21 -14.87 -16.60
CA ASP A 36 -16.94 -14.92 -17.30
C ASP A 36 -16.22 -13.57 -17.21
N ARG A 37 -16.99 -12.47 -17.30
CA ARG A 37 -16.48 -11.11 -17.10
C ARG A 37 -15.91 -10.91 -15.69
N LEU A 38 -16.58 -11.41 -14.66
CA LEU A 38 -16.09 -11.38 -13.29
C LEU A 38 -14.83 -12.23 -13.11
N SER A 39 -14.80 -13.44 -13.69
CA SER A 39 -13.63 -14.30 -13.68
C SER A 39 -12.42 -13.62 -14.35
N MET A 40 -12.62 -12.99 -15.51
CA MET A 40 -11.58 -12.23 -16.20
C MET A 40 -11.09 -11.03 -15.38
N ALA A 41 -12.00 -10.32 -14.70
CA ALA A 41 -11.62 -9.20 -13.84
C ALA A 41 -10.72 -9.65 -12.67
N LEU A 42 -11.04 -10.79 -12.05
CA LEU A 42 -10.24 -11.39 -10.98
C LEU A 42 -8.88 -11.89 -11.49
N GLU A 43 -8.85 -12.52 -12.66
CA GLU A 43 -7.59 -12.95 -13.29
C GLU A 43 -6.67 -11.77 -13.61
N TYR A 44 -7.21 -10.69 -14.16
CA TYR A 44 -6.44 -9.47 -14.40
C TYR A 44 -5.95 -8.83 -13.11
N PHE A 45 -6.78 -8.83 -12.06
CA PHE A 45 -6.38 -8.32 -10.75
C PHE A 45 -5.22 -9.13 -10.15
N GLN A 46 -5.32 -10.46 -10.17
CA GLN A 46 -4.27 -11.38 -9.71
C GLN A 46 -2.97 -11.26 -10.52
N SER A 47 -3.11 -10.99 -11.81
CA SER A 47 -1.98 -10.77 -12.73
C SER A 47 -1.43 -9.34 -12.70
N GLU A 48 -1.84 -8.51 -11.73
CA GLU A 48 -1.46 -7.10 -11.58
C GLU A 48 -1.80 -6.21 -12.82
N LYS A 49 -2.69 -6.66 -13.70
CA LYS A 49 -3.23 -5.89 -14.82
C LYS A 49 -4.36 -4.99 -14.33
N TYR A 50 -4.02 -4.04 -13.45
CA TYR A 50 -5.00 -3.24 -12.72
C TYR A 50 -5.88 -2.36 -13.59
N ARG A 51 -5.41 -1.94 -14.78
CA ARG A 51 -6.21 -1.14 -15.72
C ARG A 51 -7.34 -1.96 -16.32
N GLU A 52 -7.04 -3.17 -16.79
CA GLU A 52 -7.98 -4.10 -17.37
C GLU A 52 -8.98 -4.59 -16.32
N ALA A 53 -8.48 -4.96 -15.14
CA ALA A 53 -9.32 -5.34 -14.00
C ALA A 53 -10.31 -4.22 -13.63
N LEU A 54 -9.84 -2.98 -13.53
CA LEU A 54 -10.66 -1.83 -13.18
C LEU A 54 -11.79 -1.59 -14.18
N LEU A 55 -11.52 -1.72 -15.48
CA LEU A 55 -12.54 -1.56 -16.53
C LEU A 55 -13.68 -2.57 -16.35
N LEU A 56 -13.33 -3.84 -16.11
CA LEU A 56 -14.32 -4.90 -15.96
C LEU A 56 -15.10 -4.77 -14.65
N PHE A 57 -14.40 -4.54 -13.53
CA PHE A 57 -15.06 -4.35 -12.23
C PHE A 57 -16.02 -3.16 -12.23
N ARG A 58 -15.63 -2.02 -12.81
CA ARG A 58 -16.51 -0.85 -12.91
C ARG A 58 -17.77 -1.12 -13.74
N LYS A 59 -17.61 -1.81 -14.84
CA LYS A 59 -18.76 -2.19 -15.67
C LYS A 59 -19.72 -3.09 -14.89
N LEU A 60 -19.18 -4.08 -14.18
CA LEU A 60 -19.98 -4.95 -13.31
C LEU A 60 -20.62 -4.19 -12.13
N ASP A 61 -19.92 -3.22 -11.53
CA ASP A 61 -20.46 -2.42 -10.42
C ASP A 61 -21.61 -1.51 -10.86
N GLN A 62 -21.55 -0.99 -12.09
CA GLN A 62 -22.64 -0.21 -12.69
C GLN A 62 -23.89 -1.07 -12.99
N GLU A 63 -23.67 -2.31 -13.42
CA GLU A 63 -24.76 -3.22 -13.81
C GLU A 63 -25.39 -3.94 -12.59
N TYR A 64 -24.59 -4.31 -11.55
CA TYR A 64 -25.00 -5.26 -10.51
C TYR A 64 -24.81 -4.78 -9.07
N LEU A 65 -24.31 -3.58 -8.83
CA LEU A 65 -24.02 -3.08 -7.49
C LEU A 65 -23.17 -4.06 -6.68
N LEU A 66 -21.90 -4.19 -7.01
CA LEU A 66 -20.99 -5.17 -6.43
C LEU A 66 -20.90 -5.09 -4.90
N ASN A 67 -20.65 -6.24 -4.26
CA ASN A 67 -20.44 -6.31 -2.83
C ASN A 67 -19.12 -5.61 -2.40
N GLN A 68 -18.97 -5.45 -1.08
CA GLN A 68 -17.83 -4.70 -0.48
C GLN A 68 -16.46 -5.25 -0.90
N ARG A 69 -16.31 -6.57 -1.07
CA ARG A 69 -15.04 -7.18 -1.48
C ARG A 69 -14.61 -6.72 -2.87
N TYR A 70 -15.54 -6.75 -3.83
CA TYR A 70 -15.24 -6.30 -5.19
C TYR A 70 -15.05 -4.78 -5.26
N LYS A 71 -15.75 -4.02 -4.43
CA LYS A 71 -15.49 -2.57 -4.27
C LYS A 71 -14.09 -2.31 -3.73
N ALA A 72 -13.62 -3.12 -2.78
CA ALA A 72 -12.23 -3.06 -2.32
C ALA A 72 -11.24 -3.35 -3.46
N TYR A 73 -11.50 -4.33 -4.33
CA TYR A 73 -10.65 -4.57 -5.51
C TYR A 73 -10.61 -3.38 -6.46
N ILE A 74 -11.75 -2.70 -6.69
CA ILE A 74 -11.78 -1.45 -7.46
C ILE A 74 -10.88 -0.40 -6.81
N GLY A 75 -11.01 -0.21 -5.49
CA GLY A 75 -10.21 0.74 -4.73
C GLY A 75 -8.71 0.43 -4.82
N VAL A 76 -8.30 -0.84 -4.68
CA VAL A 76 -6.91 -1.27 -4.86
C VAL A 76 -6.42 -1.01 -6.29
N CYS A 77 -7.23 -1.31 -7.31
CA CYS A 77 -6.88 -0.98 -8.69
C CYS A 77 -6.67 0.53 -8.87
N CYS A 78 -7.55 1.36 -8.30
CA CYS A 78 -7.42 2.82 -8.35
C CYS A 78 -6.12 3.28 -7.67
N TYR A 79 -5.80 2.76 -6.48
CA TYR A 79 -4.53 3.02 -5.78
C TYR A 79 -3.31 2.65 -6.65
N ARG A 80 -3.30 1.45 -7.22
CA ARG A 80 -2.21 0.98 -8.07
C ARG A 80 -2.04 1.80 -9.36
N LEU A 81 -3.10 2.46 -9.80
CA LEU A 81 -3.12 3.36 -10.96
C LEU A 81 -2.94 4.85 -10.57
N TRP A 82 -2.60 5.13 -9.31
CA TRP A 82 -2.37 6.48 -8.75
C TRP A 82 -3.61 7.40 -8.79
N LYS A 83 -4.79 6.81 -8.81
CA LYS A 83 -6.08 7.50 -8.73
C LYS A 83 -6.53 7.55 -7.27
N TYR A 84 -5.84 8.33 -6.47
CA TYR A 84 -5.94 8.26 -5.00
C TYR A 84 -7.30 8.72 -4.47
N GLU A 85 -7.90 9.75 -5.05
CA GLU A 85 -9.25 10.20 -4.69
C GLU A 85 -10.28 9.09 -4.94
N GLU A 86 -10.21 8.46 -6.12
CA GLU A 86 -11.11 7.36 -6.45
C GLU A 86 -10.84 6.14 -5.56
N ALA A 87 -9.60 5.88 -5.20
CA ALA A 87 -9.24 4.79 -4.28
C ALA A 87 -9.90 5.01 -2.91
N CYS A 88 -9.82 6.22 -2.33
CA CYS A 88 -10.49 6.55 -1.08
C CYS A 88 -12.01 6.43 -1.19
N MET A 89 -12.63 6.91 -2.29
CA MET A 89 -14.08 6.77 -2.51
C MET A 89 -14.58 5.32 -2.43
N TYR A 90 -13.78 4.37 -2.92
CA TYR A 90 -14.14 2.95 -2.87
C TYR A 90 -13.70 2.25 -1.58
N LEU A 91 -12.55 2.63 -0.99
CA LEU A 91 -12.00 1.94 0.17
C LEU A 91 -12.59 2.43 1.49
N ASP A 92 -12.82 3.73 1.67
CA ASP A 92 -13.36 4.27 2.93
C ASP A 92 -14.67 3.58 3.37
N PRO A 93 -15.66 3.37 2.48
CA PRO A 93 -16.88 2.65 2.87
C PRO A 93 -16.67 1.18 3.22
N VAL A 94 -15.56 0.58 2.77
CA VAL A 94 -15.22 -0.83 3.03
C VAL A 94 -14.53 -0.99 4.39
N MET A 95 -13.79 0.02 4.86
CA MET A 95 -12.96 -0.07 6.06
C MET A 95 -13.68 -0.61 7.31
N PRO A 96 -14.95 -0.26 7.59
CA PRO A 96 -15.67 -0.82 8.75
C PRO A 96 -15.88 -2.34 8.69
N SER A 97 -15.92 -2.92 7.50
CA SER A 97 -16.20 -4.34 7.26
C SER A 97 -14.98 -5.19 6.92
N VAL A 98 -13.79 -4.59 6.82
CA VAL A 98 -12.55 -5.26 6.39
C VAL A 98 -12.16 -6.43 7.30
N THR A 99 -12.52 -6.38 8.57
CA THR A 99 -12.17 -7.41 9.57
C THR A 99 -12.74 -8.81 9.28
N VAL A 100 -13.70 -8.95 8.38
CA VAL A 100 -14.25 -10.26 7.98
C VAL A 100 -13.37 -11.02 7.00
N TYR A 101 -12.34 -10.36 6.44
CA TYR A 101 -11.43 -10.97 5.47
C TYR A 101 -10.19 -11.56 6.17
N ALA A 102 -9.43 -12.38 5.43
CA ALA A 102 -8.18 -12.93 5.95
C ALA A 102 -7.15 -11.81 6.29
N PRO A 103 -6.30 -11.98 7.32
CA PRO A 103 -5.39 -10.92 7.78
C PRO A 103 -4.53 -10.30 6.67
N HIS A 104 -3.97 -11.11 5.79
CA HIS A 104 -3.18 -10.60 4.66
C HIS A 104 -4.03 -9.79 3.67
N GLU A 105 -5.27 -10.19 3.39
CA GLU A 105 -6.19 -9.42 2.55
C GLU A 105 -6.56 -8.09 3.22
N GLN A 106 -6.80 -8.09 4.53
CA GLN A 106 -7.01 -6.86 5.31
C GLN A 106 -5.82 -5.90 5.18
N SER A 107 -4.58 -6.42 5.30
CA SER A 107 -3.38 -5.59 5.22
C SER A 107 -3.27 -4.87 3.88
N VAL A 108 -3.61 -5.54 2.77
CA VAL A 108 -3.63 -4.94 1.43
C VAL A 108 -4.61 -3.78 1.33
N TYR A 109 -5.82 -3.93 1.89
CA TYR A 109 -6.84 -2.88 1.85
C TYR A 109 -6.48 -1.70 2.75
N TYR A 110 -6.03 -1.97 3.98
CA TYR A 110 -5.56 -0.92 4.89
C TYR A 110 -4.40 -0.14 4.29
N TYR A 111 -3.42 -0.84 3.70
CA TYR A 111 -2.28 -0.19 3.06
C TYR A 111 -2.69 0.68 1.88
N ALA A 112 -3.51 0.15 0.96
CA ALA A 112 -3.97 0.89 -0.21
C ALA A 112 -4.75 2.16 0.18
N ASN A 113 -5.59 2.07 1.23
CA ASN A 113 -6.35 3.21 1.73
C ASN A 113 -5.44 4.24 2.42
N ALA A 114 -4.56 3.77 3.31
CA ALA A 114 -3.61 4.62 4.00
C ALA A 114 -2.67 5.37 3.04
N GLU A 115 -2.10 4.67 2.05
CA GLU A 115 -1.24 5.28 1.03
C GLU A 115 -2.02 6.29 0.17
N SER A 116 -3.28 6.01 -0.17
CA SER A 116 -4.11 6.96 -0.93
C SER A 116 -4.33 8.25 -0.15
N HIS A 117 -4.74 8.17 1.11
CA HIS A 117 -4.87 9.34 1.99
C HIS A 117 -3.52 10.05 2.19
N PHE A 118 -2.43 9.31 2.34
CA PHE A 118 -1.08 9.88 2.48
C PHE A 118 -0.70 10.71 1.25
N GLN A 119 -0.92 10.19 0.04
CA GLN A 119 -0.62 10.90 -1.21
C GLN A 119 -1.48 12.16 -1.38
N LEU A 120 -2.70 12.15 -0.86
CA LEU A 120 -3.61 13.30 -0.80
C LEU A 120 -3.28 14.25 0.36
N LYS A 121 -2.21 14.00 1.13
CA LYS A 121 -1.81 14.77 2.32
C LYS A 121 -2.86 14.76 3.44
N GLN A 122 -3.74 13.80 3.43
CA GLN A 122 -4.78 13.58 4.45
C GLN A 122 -4.22 12.71 5.58
N TYR A 123 -3.15 13.18 6.23
CA TYR A 123 -2.36 12.37 7.18
C TYR A 123 -3.17 11.86 8.36
N GLN A 124 -4.14 12.66 8.84
CA GLN A 124 -5.04 12.24 9.92
C GLN A 124 -5.90 11.03 9.56
N ALA A 125 -6.33 10.91 8.29
CA ALA A 125 -7.10 9.77 7.81
C ALA A 125 -6.21 8.55 7.52
N ALA A 126 -4.95 8.78 7.11
CA ALA A 126 -3.99 7.71 6.81
C ALA A 126 -3.55 6.94 8.06
N ILE A 127 -3.36 7.63 9.20
CA ILE A 127 -2.83 7.06 10.45
C ILE A 127 -3.59 5.80 10.89
N PRO A 128 -4.92 5.83 11.13
CA PRO A 128 -5.62 4.67 11.66
C PRO A 128 -5.59 3.46 10.71
N CYS A 129 -5.44 3.69 9.41
CA CYS A 129 -5.32 2.60 8.45
C CYS A 129 -3.94 1.95 8.49
N TYR A 130 -2.86 2.72 8.62
CA TYR A 130 -1.52 2.15 8.83
C TYR A 130 -1.44 1.39 10.15
N GLU A 131 -1.99 1.93 11.25
CA GLU A 131 -2.00 1.27 12.57
C GLU A 131 -2.75 -0.06 12.52
N LYS A 132 -3.91 -0.10 11.86
CA LYS A 132 -4.64 -1.37 11.65
C LYS A 132 -3.86 -2.36 10.78
N MET A 133 -3.16 -1.87 9.75
CA MET A 133 -2.30 -2.71 8.93
C MET A 133 -1.20 -3.38 9.77
N LEU A 134 -0.55 -2.67 10.68
CA LEU A 134 0.52 -3.21 11.54
C LEU A 134 0.08 -4.42 12.37
N ASN A 135 -1.22 -4.52 12.69
CA ASN A 135 -1.76 -5.63 13.48
C ASN A 135 -2.03 -6.90 12.67
N VAL A 136 -2.09 -6.79 11.34
CA VAL A 136 -2.53 -7.90 10.45
C VAL A 136 -1.54 -8.23 9.34
N CYS A 137 -0.54 -7.38 9.09
CA CYS A 137 0.49 -7.61 8.08
C CYS A 137 1.61 -8.53 8.61
N HIS A 138 2.42 -9.05 7.70
CA HIS A 138 3.63 -9.78 8.06
C HIS A 138 4.72 -8.84 8.61
N ASP A 139 5.60 -9.34 9.46
CA ASP A 139 6.64 -8.51 10.11
C ASP A 139 7.57 -7.82 9.11
N ASN A 140 7.89 -8.46 8.00
CA ASN A 140 8.70 -7.87 6.93
C ASN A 140 8.01 -6.72 6.17
N GLU A 141 6.70 -6.53 6.36
CA GLU A 141 5.90 -5.45 5.75
C GLU A 141 5.76 -4.25 6.69
N LYS A 142 5.98 -4.44 8.00
CA LYS A 142 5.79 -3.40 9.02
C LYS A 142 6.69 -2.20 8.82
N ALA A 143 7.91 -2.41 8.35
CA ALA A 143 8.89 -1.34 8.19
C ALA A 143 8.38 -0.18 7.33
N ASP A 144 7.72 -0.48 6.19
CA ASP A 144 7.19 0.54 5.29
C ASP A 144 6.01 1.31 5.93
N ALA A 145 5.11 0.62 6.64
CA ALA A 145 3.99 1.25 7.33
C ALA A 145 4.45 2.15 8.49
N LEU A 146 5.39 1.68 9.33
CA LEU A 146 5.99 2.47 10.39
C LEU A 146 6.69 3.73 9.86
N TYR A 147 7.42 3.59 8.75
CA TYR A 147 8.06 4.72 8.10
C TYR A 147 7.06 5.77 7.62
N ARG A 148 5.92 5.33 7.06
CA ARG A 148 4.83 6.23 6.66
C ARG A 148 4.15 6.90 7.84
N LEU A 149 3.91 6.17 8.93
CA LEU A 149 3.39 6.74 10.17
C LEU A 149 4.32 7.84 10.70
N GLY A 150 5.63 7.59 10.72
CA GLY A 150 6.60 8.62 11.08
C GLY A 150 6.41 9.91 10.28
N PHE A 151 6.19 9.82 8.97
CA PHE A 151 5.90 11.00 8.15
C PHE A 151 4.52 11.61 8.41
N CYS A 152 3.50 10.81 8.67
CA CYS A 152 2.17 11.32 9.00
C CYS A 152 2.24 12.24 10.24
N TYR A 153 2.92 11.78 11.28
CA TYR A 153 3.10 12.56 12.51
C TYR A 153 4.04 13.74 12.32
N LEU A 154 5.13 13.57 11.56
CA LEU A 154 6.07 14.65 11.24
C LEU A 154 5.37 15.82 10.51
N PHE A 155 4.55 15.54 9.52
CA PHE A 155 3.81 16.59 8.79
C PHE A 155 2.72 17.27 9.65
N ARG A 156 2.30 16.63 10.73
CA ARG A 156 1.42 17.20 11.75
C ARG A 156 2.18 17.93 12.86
N LYS A 157 3.51 17.97 12.78
CA LYS A 157 4.41 18.55 13.80
C LYS A 157 4.34 17.84 15.15
N ASP A 158 3.93 16.60 15.17
CA ASP A 158 3.93 15.72 16.32
C ASP A 158 5.28 14.98 16.36
N TRP A 159 6.28 15.68 16.89
CA TRP A 159 7.68 15.24 16.80
C TRP A 159 7.96 14.02 17.64
N GLU A 160 7.28 13.86 18.76
CA GLU A 160 7.44 12.73 19.68
C GLU A 160 6.97 11.43 19.03
N ASN A 161 5.73 11.40 18.54
CA ASN A 161 5.20 10.24 17.83
C ASN A 161 5.99 9.98 16.53
N ALA A 162 6.36 11.03 15.79
CA ALA A 162 7.19 10.86 14.59
C ALA A 162 8.53 10.19 14.91
N LEU A 163 9.18 10.59 16.01
CA LEU A 163 10.45 10.02 16.47
C LEU A 163 10.29 8.52 16.77
N GLU A 164 9.27 8.14 17.55
CA GLU A 164 9.00 6.75 17.93
C GLU A 164 8.79 5.86 16.70
N TYR A 165 7.96 6.32 15.75
CA TYR A 165 7.69 5.56 14.54
C TYR A 165 8.90 5.45 13.61
N PHE A 166 9.75 6.48 13.50
CA PHE A 166 11.00 6.39 12.73
C PHE A 166 12.02 5.47 13.39
N GLU A 167 12.15 5.47 14.71
CA GLU A 167 13.03 4.55 15.43
C GLU A 167 12.57 3.10 15.26
N SER A 168 11.26 2.85 15.38
CA SER A 168 10.65 1.56 15.11
C SER A 168 10.87 1.12 13.66
N ALA A 169 10.61 1.99 12.69
CA ALA A 169 10.85 1.70 11.28
C ALA A 169 12.32 1.30 11.02
N ARG A 170 13.27 2.03 11.63
CA ARG A 170 14.70 1.73 11.52
C ARG A 170 15.01 0.33 12.02
N ALA A 171 14.49 -0.06 13.18
CA ALA A 171 14.69 -1.40 13.75
C ALA A 171 14.17 -2.51 12.84
N TYR A 172 12.95 -2.34 12.32
CA TYR A 172 12.37 -3.31 11.37
C TYR A 172 13.13 -3.39 10.05
N TYR A 173 13.56 -2.24 9.47
CA TYR A 173 14.40 -2.24 8.27
C TYR A 173 15.76 -2.91 8.50
N GLN A 174 16.37 -2.73 9.65
CA GLN A 174 17.63 -3.39 10.01
C GLN A 174 17.48 -4.90 10.15
N HIS A 175 16.36 -5.36 10.71
CA HIS A 175 16.12 -6.78 10.95
C HIS A 175 15.64 -7.52 9.70
N TYR A 176 14.72 -6.92 8.94
CA TYR A 176 14.05 -7.58 7.79
C TYR A 176 14.44 -7.03 6.42
N GLY A 177 15.34 -6.05 6.37
CA GLY A 177 15.65 -5.34 5.14
C GLY A 177 16.66 -6.06 4.26
N TYR A 178 16.17 -6.69 3.17
CA TYR A 178 17.01 -7.30 2.12
C TYR A 178 16.96 -6.52 0.79
N LYS A 179 16.47 -5.29 0.79
CA LYS A 179 16.17 -4.55 -0.44
C LYS A 179 17.36 -3.71 -0.90
N ALA A 180 17.55 -3.64 -2.22
CA ALA A 180 18.45 -2.65 -2.82
C ALA A 180 18.02 -1.24 -2.38
N GLY A 181 18.97 -0.42 -1.90
CA GLY A 181 18.70 0.92 -1.37
C GLY A 181 18.40 0.97 0.13
N LEU A 182 18.51 -0.16 0.86
CA LEU A 182 18.33 -0.19 2.31
C LEU A 182 19.24 0.83 3.02
N ARG A 183 20.52 0.93 2.64
CA ARG A 183 21.45 1.89 3.25
C ARG A 183 20.94 3.32 3.11
N GLN A 184 20.54 3.72 1.91
CA GLN A 184 19.99 5.06 1.67
C GLN A 184 18.72 5.32 2.48
N ARG A 185 17.85 4.29 2.63
CA ARG A 185 16.65 4.39 3.47
C ARG A 185 17.00 4.58 4.93
N LEU A 186 17.95 3.82 5.46
CA LEU A 186 18.41 3.96 6.85
C LEU A 186 19.07 5.31 7.12
N GLU A 187 19.87 5.84 6.18
CA GLU A 187 20.42 7.19 6.24
C GLU A 187 19.32 8.26 6.29
N GLN A 188 18.30 8.12 5.43
CA GLN A 188 17.14 9.02 5.43
C GLN A 188 16.38 8.98 6.75
N ILE A 189 16.13 7.78 7.30
CA ILE A 189 15.48 7.62 8.60
C ILE A 189 16.33 8.25 9.70
N GLY A 190 17.63 8.05 9.68
CA GLY A 190 18.56 8.68 10.65
C GLY A 190 18.45 10.20 10.64
N ASN A 191 18.36 10.81 9.46
CA ASN A 191 18.17 12.27 9.33
C ASN A 191 16.81 12.72 9.89
N MET A 192 15.73 11.94 9.68
CA MET A 192 14.40 12.23 10.25
C MET A 192 14.42 12.14 11.77
N ILE A 193 15.01 11.09 12.34
CA ILE A 193 15.19 10.91 13.79
C ILE A 193 15.93 12.11 14.39
N ASN A 194 17.05 12.50 13.80
CA ASN A 194 17.84 13.65 14.28
C ASN A 194 17.04 14.95 14.18
N GLY A 195 16.23 15.09 13.12
CA GLY A 195 15.35 16.24 12.95
C GLY A 195 14.29 16.31 14.05
N CYS A 196 13.62 15.19 14.36
CA CYS A 196 12.63 15.12 15.43
C CYS A 196 13.25 15.42 16.81
N LYS A 197 14.41 14.82 17.12
CA LYS A 197 15.13 15.06 18.40
C LYS A 197 15.45 16.53 18.62
N ARG A 198 15.86 17.26 17.60
CA ARG A 198 16.09 18.71 17.72
C ARG A 198 14.83 19.53 17.99
N GLN A 199 13.67 19.02 17.63
CA GLN A 199 12.39 19.69 17.88
C GLN A 199 11.81 19.36 19.27
N THR A 200 12.11 18.15 19.78
CA THR A 200 11.66 17.72 21.11
C THR A 200 12.59 18.21 22.23
N ASP A 201 13.88 18.42 21.92
CA ASP A 201 14.86 18.96 22.88
C ASP A 201 15.49 20.26 22.36
N PRO A 202 14.91 21.43 22.70
CA PRO A 202 15.44 22.73 22.28
C PRO A 202 16.85 23.05 22.79
N THR A 203 17.30 22.38 23.86
CA THR A 203 18.65 22.59 24.43
C THR A 203 19.73 21.97 23.54
N ALA A 204 19.43 20.93 22.79
CA ALA A 204 20.33 20.33 21.82
C ALA A 204 20.58 21.20 20.57
N SER A 205 19.70 22.17 20.29
CA SER A 205 19.84 23.11 19.15
C SER A 205 20.86 24.24 19.42
N ALA A 206 21.20 24.52 20.66
CA ALA A 206 22.09 25.59 21.03
C ALA A 206 23.61 25.24 20.95
N ALA A 207 23.93 23.97 20.69
CA ALA A 207 25.31 23.46 20.60
C ALA A 207 25.78 23.33 19.14
N SER A 208 25.49 24.28 18.26
CA SER A 208 26.21 24.43 17.00
C SER A 208 27.53 25.14 17.31
N PRO A 209 28.70 24.61 16.93
CA PRO A 209 29.94 25.33 17.09
C PRO A 209 29.94 26.56 16.18
N SER A 210 29.80 27.71 16.81
CA SER A 210 30.16 28.97 16.16
C SER A 210 31.64 28.97 15.84
N ASP A 211 31.97 29.17 14.58
CA ASP A 211 33.17 29.79 14.06
C ASP A 211 34.46 29.77 14.91
N SER A 212 35.36 28.95 14.50
CA SER A 212 36.77 29.31 14.62
C SER A 212 37.28 29.85 13.28
N ALA A 213 36.89 31.09 12.99
CA ALA A 213 37.69 31.96 12.13
C ALA A 213 38.81 32.58 12.97
N LYS A 214 40.01 32.15 12.74
CA LYS A 214 41.23 32.97 12.80
C LYS A 214 42.32 32.27 12.02
#